data_5af942df2eaaf8ab88f830a5f0d218a2
#
_entry.id   5af942df2eaaf8ab88f830a5f0d218a2
#
_cell.length_a   1.000
_cell.length_b   1.000
_cell.length_c   1.000
_cell.angle_alpha   90.00
_cell.angle_beta   90.00
_cell.angle_gamma   90.00
#
_symmetry.space_group_name_H-M   'P 1'
#
loop_
_entity.id
_entity.type
_entity.pdbx_description
1 polymer ?
#
loop_
_entity_poly.entity_id
_entity_poly.type
_entity_poly.pdbx_seq_one_letter_code
_entity_poly.pdbx_strand_id
1 'polypeptide(L)'
;MLQCEEKFFELYHKDPEGMAFCPYRVCPIGAHSDHQLGKITGLAIDRGIHLAYKPKHNGVIELCSLQFDKRAQWHIHGVPEVRQNDWADYLRGATLELGMRHPLSVGLCGVIQGTLPIGGLSSSAAVTLVYLSALCRVNGIRLTDLEMIEMAVSVENRYVGVSSGKLDQSCELFSRKDHLLYLDTLDDHYELIPTHPAMKPYAIAIFFSGVERTLAGSKFNMRVDECRSAAYALKAFAGMEYGKFGDTHLREVPVEVFREYRHRLPENWAKRAEHWYTEFARVEQGAEAWRRGDLDTFGRLSFESGHSSIYNYETGSPELKTLYDIMTHTDGIYGGRFSGAGFKGCCMALIDPAYSESIGRQVEEQYLRAFPQLRGKYQYVVCHSADGLIL
;
A
#
# COMPACT_ATOMS: atom_id res chain seq x y z
N MET A 1 -17.32 12.17 18.17
CA MET A 1 -17.60 10.73 18.02
C MET A 1 -17.33 10.37 16.56
N LEU A 2 -16.68 9.25 16.31
CA LEU A 2 -16.47 8.79 14.93
C LEU A 2 -17.78 8.23 14.36
N GLN A 3 -18.00 8.36 13.05
CA GLN A 3 -19.22 7.84 12.42
C GLN A 3 -19.40 6.31 12.63
N CYS A 4 -18.29 5.56 12.72
CA CYS A 4 -18.36 4.12 13.02
C CYS A 4 -18.87 3.83 14.44
N GLU A 5 -18.58 4.68 15.43
CA GLU A 5 -19.11 4.54 16.79
C GLU A 5 -20.62 4.84 16.84
N GLU A 6 -21.04 5.94 16.18
CA GLU A 6 -22.46 6.30 16.07
C GLU A 6 -23.25 5.18 15.39
N LYS A 7 -22.72 4.69 14.26
CA LYS A 7 -23.35 3.58 13.52
C LYS A 7 -23.35 2.28 14.32
N PHE A 8 -22.30 2.02 15.09
CA PHE A 8 -22.26 0.86 15.98
C PHE A 8 -23.38 0.92 17.02
N PHE A 9 -23.57 2.07 17.65
CA PHE A 9 -24.66 2.27 18.62
C PHE A 9 -26.04 2.11 17.95
N GLU A 10 -26.24 2.67 16.75
CA GLU A 10 -27.50 2.48 16.00
C GLU A 10 -27.82 1.01 15.74
N LEU A 11 -26.81 0.20 15.40
CA LEU A 11 -26.99 -1.19 14.99
C LEU A 11 -27.15 -2.13 16.18
N TYR A 12 -26.44 -1.89 17.27
CA TYR A 12 -26.32 -2.85 18.37
C TYR A 12 -26.94 -2.35 19.68
N HIS A 13 -27.39 -1.08 19.74
CA HIS A 13 -27.93 -0.39 20.92
C HIS A 13 -27.03 -0.50 22.16
N LYS A 14 -25.72 -0.52 21.92
CA LYS A 14 -24.64 -0.58 22.92
C LYS A 14 -23.41 0.15 22.37
N ASP A 15 -22.57 0.65 23.27
CA ASP A 15 -21.27 1.17 22.88
C ASP A 15 -20.31 0.06 22.44
N PRO A 16 -19.35 0.33 21.56
CA PRO A 16 -18.27 -0.60 21.25
C PRO A 16 -17.42 -0.86 22.49
N GLU A 17 -16.92 -2.08 22.65
CA GLU A 17 -16.00 -2.44 23.73
C GLU A 17 -14.53 -2.23 23.33
N GLY A 18 -14.26 -2.03 22.04
CA GLY A 18 -12.95 -1.73 21.52
C GLY A 18 -13.00 -0.87 20.27
N MET A 19 -11.95 -0.07 20.13
CA MET A 19 -11.65 0.70 18.94
C MET A 19 -10.26 0.32 18.44
N ALA A 20 -10.12 0.15 17.14
CA ALA A 20 -8.82 -0.04 16.49
C ALA A 20 -8.69 0.93 15.32
N PHE A 21 -7.47 1.36 15.05
CA PHE A 21 -7.14 2.24 13.93
C PHE A 21 -5.89 1.72 13.21
N CYS A 22 -5.98 1.58 11.91
CA CYS A 22 -4.83 1.33 11.05
C CYS A 22 -4.68 2.47 10.05
N PRO A 23 -3.52 3.16 9.99
CA PRO A 23 -3.30 4.24 9.04
C PRO A 23 -3.22 3.70 7.62
N TYR A 24 -3.49 4.56 6.64
CA TYR A 24 -3.08 4.33 5.26
C TYR A 24 -1.60 4.66 5.09
N ARG A 25 -1.02 4.20 3.97
CA ARG A 25 0.39 4.44 3.65
C ARG A 25 0.57 5.09 2.29
N VAL A 26 1.69 5.79 2.16
CA VAL A 26 2.29 6.19 0.89
C VAL A 26 3.69 5.59 0.76
N CYS A 27 4.12 5.33 -0.47
CA CYS A 27 5.47 4.88 -0.78
C CYS A 27 6.11 5.90 -1.75
N PRO A 28 6.93 6.82 -1.25
CA PRO A 28 7.56 7.84 -2.09
C PRO A 28 8.55 7.27 -3.10
N ILE A 29 9.35 6.26 -2.70
CA ILE A 29 10.36 5.59 -3.53
C ILE A 29 10.37 4.11 -3.15
N GLY A 30 10.50 3.20 -4.12
CA GLY A 30 10.59 1.75 -3.87
C GLY A 30 9.33 0.95 -4.25
N ALA A 31 8.31 1.59 -4.83
CA ALA A 31 7.10 0.87 -5.22
C ALA A 31 7.36 -0.11 -6.38
N HIS A 32 6.64 -1.22 -6.35
CA HIS A 32 6.73 -2.33 -7.32
C HIS A 32 8.09 -3.07 -7.30
N SER A 33 8.80 -3.02 -6.17
CA SER A 33 10.07 -3.73 -6.00
C SER A 33 10.03 -4.84 -4.94
N ASP A 34 9.14 -4.71 -3.97
CA ASP A 34 9.01 -5.59 -2.80
C ASP A 34 8.67 -7.04 -3.14
N HIS A 35 7.82 -7.28 -4.14
CA HIS A 35 7.52 -8.64 -4.64
C HIS A 35 8.72 -9.33 -5.34
N GLN A 36 9.84 -8.63 -5.50
CA GLN A 36 11.12 -9.12 -5.99
C GLN A 36 12.24 -8.94 -4.95
N LEU A 37 11.87 -8.89 -3.67
CA LEU A 37 12.75 -8.71 -2.52
C LEU A 37 13.58 -7.42 -2.60
N GLY A 38 12.97 -6.35 -3.08
CA GLY A 38 13.58 -5.03 -3.19
C GLY A 38 13.56 -4.26 -1.88
N LYS A 39 14.17 -3.08 -1.90
CA LYS A 39 14.10 -2.12 -0.82
C LYS A 39 12.97 -1.13 -1.06
N ILE A 40 12.39 -0.60 0.00
CA ILE A 40 11.30 0.38 -0.08
C ILE A 40 11.48 1.51 0.91
N THR A 41 10.83 2.65 0.64
CA THR A 41 10.55 3.68 1.62
C THR A 41 9.06 3.80 1.86
N GLY A 42 8.65 4.19 3.05
CA GLY A 42 7.25 4.32 3.40
C GLY A 42 6.98 5.38 4.45
N LEU A 43 5.74 5.89 4.42
CA LEU A 43 5.18 6.78 5.43
C LEU A 43 3.74 6.35 5.69
N ALA A 44 3.36 6.14 6.94
CA ALA A 44 1.95 6.13 7.31
C ALA A 44 1.42 7.57 7.32
N ILE A 45 0.14 7.73 7.02
CA ILE A 45 -0.53 9.03 7.03
C ILE A 45 -1.65 9.09 8.08
N ASP A 46 -1.98 10.28 8.56
CA ASP A 46 -2.99 10.56 9.59
C ASP A 46 -4.45 10.29 9.15
N ARG A 47 -4.62 9.47 8.15
CA ARG A 47 -5.88 8.94 7.62
C ARG A 47 -5.77 7.44 7.54
N GLY A 48 -6.89 6.73 7.73
CA GLY A 48 -6.83 5.27 7.78
C GLY A 48 -8.21 4.63 7.93
N ILE A 49 -8.21 3.43 8.47
CA ILE A 49 -9.40 2.65 8.76
C ILE A 49 -9.61 2.56 10.26
N HIS A 50 -10.80 2.94 10.70
CA HIS A 50 -11.31 2.71 12.06
C HIS A 50 -12.20 1.48 12.08
N LEU A 51 -12.10 0.70 13.15
CA LEU A 51 -12.98 -0.41 13.48
C LEU A 51 -13.49 -0.24 14.90
N ALA A 52 -14.79 0.03 15.04
CA ALA A 52 -15.50 -0.05 16.30
C ALA A 52 -16.04 -1.47 16.46
N TYR A 53 -15.73 -2.17 17.56
CA TYR A 53 -16.09 -3.59 17.70
C TYR A 53 -16.45 -4.01 19.11
N LYS A 54 -17.07 -5.19 19.20
CA LYS A 54 -17.42 -5.87 20.43
C LYS A 54 -17.29 -7.40 20.24
N PRO A 55 -16.82 -8.17 21.25
CA PRO A 55 -16.74 -9.63 21.18
C PRO A 55 -18.14 -10.27 21.07
N LYS A 56 -18.22 -11.39 20.32
CA LYS A 56 -19.37 -12.28 20.20
C LYS A 56 -18.96 -13.71 20.60
N HIS A 57 -19.34 -14.13 21.80
CA HIS A 57 -18.93 -15.43 22.36
C HIS A 57 -19.57 -16.65 21.67
N ASN A 58 -20.42 -16.44 20.69
CA ASN A 58 -20.99 -17.49 19.85
C ASN A 58 -20.18 -17.78 18.58
N GLY A 59 -18.98 -17.22 18.44
CA GLY A 59 -18.09 -17.40 17.29
C GLY A 59 -18.52 -16.72 15.97
N VAL A 60 -19.60 -15.94 16.00
CA VAL A 60 -20.07 -15.24 14.80
C VAL A 60 -19.29 -13.95 14.59
N ILE A 61 -18.84 -13.73 13.36
CA ILE A 61 -18.35 -12.44 12.86
C ILE A 61 -19.51 -11.74 12.15
N GLU A 62 -19.76 -10.49 12.51
CA GLU A 62 -20.80 -9.65 11.91
C GLU A 62 -20.24 -8.24 11.71
N LEU A 63 -20.02 -7.82 10.48
CA LEU A 63 -19.40 -6.55 10.15
C LEU A 63 -20.26 -5.72 9.21
N CYS A 64 -20.22 -4.41 9.43
CA CYS A 64 -20.82 -3.40 8.56
C CYS A 64 -19.72 -2.47 8.07
N SER A 65 -19.70 -2.17 6.77
CA SER A 65 -18.80 -1.18 6.18
C SER A 65 -19.59 0.07 5.80
N LEU A 66 -19.14 1.24 6.28
CA LEU A 66 -19.76 2.53 5.92
C LEU A 66 -19.48 2.90 4.46
N GLN A 67 -18.30 2.52 3.90
CA GLN A 67 -17.97 2.82 2.50
C GLN A 67 -18.83 2.06 1.49
N PHE A 68 -19.26 0.84 1.84
CA PHE A 68 -20.03 0.00 0.93
C PHE A 68 -21.52 -0.05 1.28
N ASP A 69 -21.90 0.49 2.44
CA ASP A 69 -23.24 0.37 3.02
C ASP A 69 -23.76 -1.08 2.99
N LYS A 70 -22.90 -2.01 3.35
CA LYS A 70 -23.14 -3.45 3.29
C LYS A 70 -22.69 -4.14 4.57
N ARG A 71 -23.41 -5.22 4.88
CA ARG A 71 -23.07 -6.13 5.97
C ARG A 71 -22.52 -7.44 5.43
N ALA A 72 -21.64 -8.06 6.21
CA ALA A 72 -21.12 -9.40 5.97
C ALA A 72 -21.13 -10.19 7.28
N GLN A 73 -21.41 -11.49 7.18
CA GLN A 73 -21.48 -12.38 8.33
C GLN A 73 -20.91 -13.75 7.97
N TRP A 74 -20.17 -14.33 8.91
CA TRP A 74 -19.71 -15.72 8.86
C TRP A 74 -19.41 -16.23 10.27
N HIS A 75 -19.14 -17.52 10.40
CA HIS A 75 -18.70 -18.11 11.67
C HIS A 75 -17.18 -18.37 11.60
N ILE A 76 -16.44 -18.21 12.72
CA ILE A 76 -14.99 -18.41 12.78
C ILE A 76 -14.54 -19.80 12.30
N HIS A 77 -15.39 -20.84 12.45
CA HIS A 77 -15.15 -22.20 11.95
C HIS A 77 -15.93 -22.52 10.66
N GLY A 78 -16.52 -21.53 10.02
CA GLY A 78 -17.32 -21.68 8.80
C GLY A 78 -16.99 -20.59 7.78
N VAL A 79 -15.71 -20.23 7.67
CA VAL A 79 -15.23 -19.26 6.67
C VAL A 79 -15.31 -19.92 5.28
N PRO A 80 -15.89 -19.27 4.27
CA PRO A 80 -15.86 -19.79 2.90
C PRO A 80 -14.42 -20.02 2.43
N GLU A 81 -14.13 -21.21 1.91
CA GLU A 81 -12.79 -21.55 1.38
C GLU A 81 -12.41 -20.74 0.14
N VAL A 82 -13.42 -20.25 -0.59
CA VAL A 82 -13.25 -19.47 -1.81
C VAL A 82 -13.82 -18.09 -1.60
N ARG A 83 -13.08 -17.07 -2.09
CA ARG A 83 -13.52 -15.68 -2.05
C ARG A 83 -14.91 -15.48 -2.65
N GLN A 84 -15.69 -14.60 -2.05
CA GLN A 84 -17.05 -14.25 -2.47
C GLN A 84 -17.07 -13.07 -3.46
N ASN A 85 -15.91 -12.47 -3.76
CA ASN A 85 -15.71 -11.29 -4.60
C ASN A 85 -16.44 -10.05 -4.06
N ASP A 86 -16.46 -9.89 -2.74
CA ASP A 86 -17.00 -8.73 -2.06
C ASP A 86 -15.94 -8.04 -1.14
N TRP A 87 -16.33 -6.95 -0.52
CA TRP A 87 -15.47 -6.15 0.34
C TRP A 87 -14.92 -6.89 1.57
N ALA A 88 -15.61 -7.94 2.02
CA ALA A 88 -15.26 -8.67 3.23
C ALA A 88 -14.30 -9.84 2.99
N ASP A 89 -13.87 -10.09 1.75
CA ASP A 89 -12.98 -11.21 1.46
C ASP A 89 -11.63 -11.11 2.18
N TYR A 90 -11.08 -9.90 2.35
CA TYR A 90 -9.87 -9.69 3.14
C TYR A 90 -10.04 -10.14 4.60
N LEU A 91 -11.22 -9.91 5.17
CA LEU A 91 -11.55 -10.23 6.57
C LEU A 91 -11.87 -11.71 6.74
N ARG A 92 -12.49 -12.33 5.76
CA ARG A 92 -12.68 -13.79 5.71
C ARG A 92 -11.35 -14.50 5.62
N GLY A 93 -10.48 -14.08 4.70
CA GLY A 93 -9.12 -14.60 4.57
C GLY A 93 -8.32 -14.43 5.87
N ALA A 94 -8.43 -13.28 6.52
CA ALA A 94 -7.77 -13.02 7.81
C ALA A 94 -8.29 -13.95 8.94
N THR A 95 -9.60 -14.21 8.98
CA THR A 95 -10.19 -15.17 9.93
C THR A 95 -9.64 -16.57 9.67
N LEU A 96 -9.54 -16.98 8.41
CA LEU A 96 -9.03 -18.29 8.02
C LEU A 96 -7.55 -18.45 8.38
N GLU A 97 -6.71 -17.49 7.99
CA GLU A 97 -5.26 -17.52 8.26
C GLU A 97 -4.95 -17.52 9.77
N LEU A 98 -5.66 -16.71 10.55
CA LEU A 98 -5.49 -16.71 12.00
C LEU A 98 -5.98 -18.02 12.62
N GLY A 99 -7.13 -18.53 12.18
CA GLY A 99 -7.70 -19.79 12.67
C GLY A 99 -6.88 -21.04 12.34
N MET A 100 -6.09 -21.02 11.27
CA MET A 100 -5.13 -22.10 10.96
C MET A 100 -3.94 -22.14 11.90
N ARG A 101 -3.57 -21.01 12.50
CA ARG A 101 -2.39 -20.90 13.37
C ARG A 101 -2.74 -20.85 14.85
N HIS A 102 -3.93 -20.37 15.20
CA HIS A 102 -4.37 -20.15 16.58
C HIS A 102 -5.83 -20.61 16.76
N PRO A 103 -6.17 -21.26 17.88
CA PRO A 103 -7.56 -21.63 18.17
C PRO A 103 -8.38 -20.34 18.39
N LEU A 104 -9.46 -20.20 17.61
CA LEU A 104 -10.43 -19.14 17.77
C LEU A 104 -11.66 -19.66 18.50
N SER A 105 -12.16 -18.90 19.47
CA SER A 105 -13.38 -19.21 20.23
C SER A 105 -14.39 -18.07 20.25
N VAL A 106 -13.92 -16.84 20.01
CA VAL A 106 -14.72 -15.62 20.09
C VAL A 106 -14.73 -14.94 18.72
N GLY A 107 -15.94 -14.67 18.22
CA GLY A 107 -16.15 -13.80 17.07
C GLY A 107 -16.23 -12.33 17.50
N LEU A 108 -16.64 -11.46 16.59
CA LEU A 108 -16.91 -10.06 16.91
C LEU A 108 -18.02 -9.47 16.02
N CYS A 109 -18.71 -8.46 16.53
CA CYS A 109 -19.48 -7.56 15.68
C CYS A 109 -18.78 -6.22 15.60
N GLY A 110 -18.90 -5.53 14.47
CA GLY A 110 -18.20 -4.27 14.29
C GLY A 110 -18.65 -3.43 13.10
N VAL A 111 -18.21 -2.16 13.14
CA VAL A 111 -18.43 -1.18 12.06
C VAL A 111 -17.08 -0.64 11.60
N ILE A 112 -16.84 -0.73 10.31
CA ILE A 112 -15.62 -0.30 9.64
C ILE A 112 -15.87 1.03 8.94
N GLN A 113 -14.96 1.99 9.16
CA GLN A 113 -14.96 3.29 8.52
C GLN A 113 -13.58 3.62 7.96
N GLY A 114 -13.47 3.78 6.65
CA GLY A 114 -12.31 4.43 6.05
C GLY A 114 -12.49 5.94 5.99
N THR A 115 -11.42 6.69 6.15
CA THR A 115 -11.45 8.16 6.22
C THR A 115 -11.19 8.83 4.86
N LEU A 116 -10.81 8.07 3.84
CA LEU A 116 -10.53 8.53 2.48
C LEU A 116 -11.17 7.60 1.44
N PRO A 117 -11.32 8.06 0.18
CA PRO A 117 -11.76 7.21 -0.92
C PRO A 117 -10.85 5.97 -1.10
N ILE A 118 -11.46 4.88 -1.56
CA ILE A 118 -10.74 3.63 -1.81
C ILE A 118 -9.92 3.74 -3.10
N GLY A 119 -8.61 3.52 -2.99
CA GLY A 119 -7.71 3.41 -4.16
C GLY A 119 -6.34 4.03 -3.95
N GLY A 120 -5.30 3.23 -4.09
CA GLY A 120 -3.91 3.66 -4.07
C GLY A 120 -3.25 3.81 -2.70
N LEU A 121 -3.99 3.80 -1.59
CA LEU A 121 -3.47 4.01 -0.23
C LEU A 121 -3.44 2.74 0.64
N SER A 122 -3.48 1.56 0.02
CA SER A 122 -3.48 0.25 0.71
C SER A 122 -4.64 -0.01 1.67
N SER A 123 -5.82 0.45 1.35
CA SER A 123 -7.00 0.16 2.18
C SER A 123 -7.27 -1.35 2.39
N SER A 124 -6.75 -2.23 1.53
CA SER A 124 -6.82 -3.69 1.68
C SER A 124 -5.95 -4.19 2.82
N ALA A 125 -4.70 -3.73 2.90
CA ALA A 125 -3.80 -4.08 3.99
C ALA A 125 -4.32 -3.46 5.30
N ALA A 126 -4.67 -2.16 5.31
CA ALA A 126 -5.18 -1.48 6.50
C ALA A 126 -6.43 -2.15 7.09
N VAL A 127 -7.41 -2.57 6.25
CA VAL A 127 -8.61 -3.24 6.75
C VAL A 127 -8.30 -4.65 7.26
N THR A 128 -7.33 -5.35 6.65
CA THR A 128 -6.88 -6.67 7.10
C THR A 128 -6.19 -6.56 8.45
N LEU A 129 -5.26 -5.62 8.61
CA LEU A 129 -4.48 -5.42 9.83
C LEU A 129 -5.37 -4.97 11.01
N VAL A 130 -6.24 -3.97 10.79
CA VAL A 130 -7.13 -3.49 11.86
C VAL A 130 -8.10 -4.57 12.33
N TYR A 131 -8.55 -5.43 11.41
CA TYR A 131 -9.41 -6.56 11.74
C TYR A 131 -8.66 -7.67 12.47
N LEU A 132 -7.47 -8.07 11.96
CA LEU A 132 -6.62 -9.06 12.64
C LEU A 132 -6.31 -8.64 14.07
N SER A 133 -5.95 -7.37 14.28
CA SER A 133 -5.66 -6.85 15.60
C SER A 133 -6.86 -6.96 16.55
N ALA A 134 -8.06 -6.60 16.09
CA ALA A 134 -9.30 -6.73 16.86
C ALA A 134 -9.64 -8.21 17.16
N LEU A 135 -9.52 -9.10 16.16
CA LEU A 135 -9.81 -10.53 16.32
C LEU A 135 -8.81 -11.20 17.27
N CYS A 136 -7.53 -10.83 17.19
CA CYS A 136 -6.51 -11.27 18.14
C CYS A 136 -6.86 -10.82 19.58
N ARG A 137 -7.23 -9.56 19.75
CA ARG A 137 -7.55 -8.99 21.07
C ARG A 137 -8.73 -9.70 21.73
N VAL A 138 -9.82 -9.95 20.99
CA VAL A 138 -10.99 -10.65 21.58
C VAL A 138 -10.73 -12.13 21.90
N ASN A 139 -9.73 -12.75 21.27
CA ASN A 139 -9.31 -14.14 21.54
C ASN A 139 -8.08 -14.23 22.46
N GLY A 140 -7.54 -13.11 22.97
CA GLY A 140 -6.35 -13.12 23.83
C GLY A 140 -5.07 -13.57 23.13
N ILE A 141 -5.02 -13.49 21.80
CA ILE A 141 -3.86 -13.85 20.97
C ILE A 141 -2.92 -12.65 20.90
N ARG A 142 -1.62 -12.92 21.02
CA ARG A 142 -0.56 -11.93 20.81
C ARG A 142 0.29 -12.36 19.63
N LEU A 143 0.40 -11.49 18.65
CA LEU A 143 1.26 -11.63 17.47
C LEU A 143 2.39 -10.61 17.54
N THR A 144 3.53 -10.95 16.99
CA THR A 144 4.56 -9.97 16.63
C THR A 144 4.14 -9.22 15.37
N ASP A 145 4.72 -8.04 15.13
CA ASP A 145 4.46 -7.27 13.92
C ASP A 145 4.77 -8.09 12.65
N LEU A 146 5.85 -8.87 12.66
CA LEU A 146 6.22 -9.73 11.53
C LEU A 146 5.18 -10.84 11.27
N GLU A 147 4.69 -11.50 12.31
CA GLU A 147 3.63 -12.51 12.17
C GLU A 147 2.35 -11.89 11.60
N MET A 148 2.03 -10.66 12.02
CA MET A 148 0.85 -9.94 11.50
C MET A 148 1.02 -9.53 10.03
N ILE A 149 2.22 -9.08 9.64
CA ILE A 149 2.57 -8.80 8.24
C ILE A 149 2.45 -10.06 7.39
N GLU A 150 3.06 -11.16 7.81
CA GLU A 150 3.02 -12.43 7.09
C GLU A 150 1.60 -12.95 6.89
N MET A 151 0.76 -12.88 7.94
CA MET A 151 -0.64 -13.26 7.83
C MET A 151 -1.40 -12.38 6.83
N ALA A 152 -1.24 -11.06 6.90
CA ALA A 152 -1.94 -10.14 6.00
C ALA A 152 -1.48 -10.29 4.55
N VAL A 153 -0.18 -10.52 4.29
CA VAL A 153 0.35 -10.86 2.96
C VAL A 153 -0.21 -12.21 2.48
N SER A 154 -0.28 -13.22 3.37
CA SER A 154 -0.87 -14.52 3.04
C SER A 154 -2.34 -14.40 2.62
N VAL A 155 -3.12 -13.56 3.30
CA VAL A 155 -4.51 -13.25 2.91
C VAL A 155 -4.59 -12.73 1.49
N GLU A 156 -3.76 -11.74 1.14
CA GLU A 156 -3.73 -11.18 -0.23
C GLU A 156 -3.32 -12.21 -1.27
N ASN A 157 -2.27 -12.97 -1.00
CA ASN A 157 -1.68 -13.90 -1.97
C ASN A 157 -2.51 -15.17 -2.15
N ARG A 158 -2.99 -15.78 -1.06
CA ARG A 158 -3.66 -17.09 -1.10
C ARG A 158 -5.16 -16.99 -1.22
N TYR A 159 -5.81 -16.12 -0.43
CA TYR A 159 -7.26 -16.04 -0.41
C TYR A 159 -7.80 -15.09 -1.48
N VAL A 160 -7.21 -13.89 -1.60
CA VAL A 160 -7.65 -12.89 -2.58
C VAL A 160 -7.04 -13.11 -3.97
N GLY A 161 -5.82 -13.67 -4.05
CA GLY A 161 -5.14 -14.02 -5.30
C GLY A 161 -4.41 -12.84 -5.95
N VAL A 162 -3.86 -11.92 -5.14
CA VAL A 162 -3.00 -10.81 -5.59
C VAL A 162 -1.57 -11.10 -5.16
N SER A 163 -0.64 -11.22 -6.10
CA SER A 163 0.79 -11.52 -5.84
C SER A 163 1.53 -10.29 -5.29
N SER A 164 1.06 -9.72 -4.18
CA SER A 164 1.71 -8.59 -3.51
C SER A 164 2.94 -9.01 -2.72
N GLY A 165 3.88 -8.07 -2.53
CA GLY A 165 4.92 -8.17 -1.51
C GLY A 165 4.40 -7.67 -0.16
N LYS A 166 5.31 -7.25 0.72
CA LYS A 166 4.99 -6.85 2.09
C LYS A 166 5.05 -5.33 2.35
N LEU A 167 5.24 -4.52 1.30
CA LEU A 167 5.37 -3.06 1.40
C LEU A 167 4.23 -2.43 2.20
N ASP A 168 3.00 -2.76 1.84
CA ASP A 168 1.80 -2.13 2.37
C ASP A 168 1.68 -2.37 3.88
N GLN A 169 1.70 -3.63 4.27
CA GLN A 169 1.55 -4.07 5.65
C GLN A 169 2.71 -3.58 6.53
N SER A 170 3.95 -3.60 6.00
CA SER A 170 5.11 -3.13 6.73
C SER A 170 5.04 -1.63 6.97
N CYS A 171 4.64 -0.83 5.98
CA CYS A 171 4.47 0.60 6.17
C CYS A 171 3.38 0.91 7.21
N GLU A 172 2.26 0.20 7.17
CA GLU A 172 1.13 0.42 8.08
C GLU A 172 1.41 -0.03 9.53
N LEU A 173 2.39 -0.91 9.75
CA LEU A 173 2.79 -1.37 11.09
C LEU A 173 4.03 -0.66 11.63
N PHE A 174 5.09 -0.58 10.83
CA PHE A 174 6.38 -0.09 11.32
C PHE A 174 6.52 1.42 11.33
N SER A 175 5.74 2.16 10.54
CA SER A 175 5.88 3.62 10.46
C SER A 175 5.75 4.31 11.82
N ARG A 176 6.51 5.39 11.97
CA ARG A 176 6.39 6.31 13.11
C ARG A 176 6.28 7.74 12.58
N LYS A 177 5.50 8.53 13.29
CA LYS A 177 5.32 9.96 12.97
C LYS A 177 6.69 10.63 12.86
N ASP A 178 6.83 11.48 11.85
CA ASP A 178 8.05 12.24 11.55
C ASP A 178 9.30 11.36 11.26
N HIS A 179 9.09 10.12 10.82
CA HIS A 179 10.15 9.22 10.37
C HIS A 179 9.81 8.64 9.00
N LEU A 180 10.81 8.56 8.13
CA LEU A 180 10.74 7.76 6.92
C LEU A 180 11.07 6.31 7.29
N LEU A 181 10.19 5.38 6.97
CA LEU A 181 10.51 3.97 7.01
C LEU A 181 11.40 3.62 5.80
N TYR A 182 12.56 3.03 6.07
CA TYR A 182 13.39 2.33 5.10
C TYR A 182 13.38 0.86 5.44
N LEU A 183 13.05 0.00 4.50
CA LEU A 183 12.92 -1.45 4.72
C LEU A 183 13.59 -2.23 3.58
N ASP A 184 14.42 -3.22 3.93
CA ASP A 184 14.85 -4.27 3.02
C ASP A 184 13.88 -5.46 3.15
N THR A 185 13.13 -5.77 2.09
CA THR A 185 12.12 -6.83 2.15
C THR A 185 12.71 -8.24 2.01
N LEU A 186 14.02 -8.36 1.85
CA LEU A 186 14.73 -9.65 1.81
C LEU A 186 14.81 -10.30 3.19
N ASP A 187 15.17 -9.51 4.20
CA ASP A 187 15.47 -9.97 5.57
C ASP A 187 14.67 -9.26 6.67
N ASP A 188 13.73 -8.41 6.25
CA ASP A 188 12.87 -7.58 7.12
C ASP A 188 13.64 -6.58 7.98
N HIS A 189 14.91 -6.31 7.63
CA HIS A 189 15.66 -5.26 8.28
C HIS A 189 15.10 -3.89 7.93
N TYR A 190 14.70 -3.10 8.93
CA TYR A 190 14.17 -1.76 8.73
C TYR A 190 14.84 -0.72 9.61
N GLU A 191 14.80 0.51 9.15
CA GLU A 191 15.26 1.70 9.87
C GLU A 191 14.16 2.76 9.83
N LEU A 192 13.95 3.40 10.96
CA LEU A 192 13.10 4.59 11.07
C LEU A 192 14.02 5.81 11.03
N ILE A 193 14.10 6.47 9.88
CA ILE A 193 14.96 7.62 9.66
C ILE A 193 14.20 8.88 10.07
N PRO A 194 14.60 9.57 11.16
CA PRO A 194 13.89 10.76 11.61
C PRO A 194 13.95 11.87 10.56
N THR A 195 12.89 12.68 10.50
CA THR A 195 12.90 13.94 9.73
C THR A 195 13.99 14.84 10.28
N HIS A 196 14.95 15.21 9.44
CA HIS A 196 16.09 16.02 9.85
C HIS A 196 15.64 17.43 10.27
N PRO A 197 16.16 18.00 11.39
CA PRO A 197 15.71 19.33 11.87
C PRO A 197 15.88 20.47 10.87
N ALA A 198 16.84 20.38 9.97
CA ALA A 198 17.07 21.36 8.90
C ALA A 198 16.31 21.07 7.60
N MET A 199 15.50 20.02 7.56
CA MET A 199 14.69 19.70 6.38
C MET A 199 13.64 20.78 6.16
N LYS A 200 13.38 21.13 4.91
CA LYS A 200 12.29 22.03 4.55
C LYS A 200 10.95 21.49 5.09
N PRO A 201 10.02 22.35 5.52
CA PRO A 201 8.67 21.90 5.89
C PRO A 201 8.02 21.15 4.73
N TYR A 202 7.35 20.05 5.03
CA TYR A 202 6.60 19.29 4.04
C TYR A 202 5.26 18.79 4.59
N ALA A 203 4.33 18.57 3.68
CA ALA A 203 3.10 17.83 3.91
C ALA A 203 2.93 16.78 2.80
N ILE A 204 2.01 15.85 3.00
CA ILE A 204 1.71 14.78 2.06
C ILE A 204 0.39 15.10 1.37
N ALA A 205 0.44 15.44 0.09
CA ALA A 205 -0.74 15.68 -0.72
C ALA A 205 -1.21 14.39 -1.40
N ILE A 206 -2.51 14.14 -1.39
CA ILE A 206 -3.15 13.03 -2.09
C ILE A 206 -4.13 13.60 -3.12
N PHE A 207 -3.97 13.19 -4.37
CA PHE A 207 -4.81 13.58 -5.49
C PHE A 207 -5.57 12.35 -5.99
N PHE A 208 -6.83 12.20 -5.57
CA PHE A 208 -7.68 11.11 -6.05
C PHE A 208 -8.17 11.42 -7.46
N SER A 209 -7.95 10.48 -8.37
CA SER A 209 -8.34 10.66 -9.77
C SER A 209 -9.85 10.70 -10.00
N GLY A 210 -10.66 10.23 -9.04
CA GLY A 210 -12.11 10.12 -9.19
C GLY A 210 -12.55 8.91 -10.05
N VAL A 211 -11.60 8.08 -10.49
CA VAL A 211 -11.90 6.87 -11.26
C VAL A 211 -12.05 5.68 -10.31
N GLU A 212 -13.23 5.09 -10.28
CA GLU A 212 -13.53 3.93 -9.45
C GLU A 212 -12.73 2.69 -9.87
N ARG A 213 -12.35 1.88 -8.87
CA ARG A 213 -11.52 0.69 -9.06
C ARG A 213 -12.32 -0.41 -9.78
N THR A 214 -11.89 -0.84 -10.95
CA THR A 214 -12.19 -2.17 -11.47
C THR A 214 -11.08 -3.13 -11.04
N LEU A 215 -11.40 -4.39 -10.72
CA LEU A 215 -10.47 -5.44 -10.30
C LEU A 215 -9.22 -5.48 -11.20
N ALA A 216 -8.12 -4.89 -10.74
CA ALA A 216 -6.88 -4.77 -11.52
C ALA A 216 -5.87 -5.90 -11.20
N GLY A 217 -6.27 -6.91 -10.42
CA GLY A 217 -5.38 -7.98 -9.94
C GLY A 217 -4.67 -8.74 -11.08
N SER A 218 -5.33 -8.99 -12.20
CA SER A 218 -4.73 -9.73 -13.32
C SER A 218 -3.56 -8.98 -13.97
N LYS A 219 -3.66 -7.64 -14.13
CA LYS A 219 -2.58 -6.86 -14.73
C LYS A 219 -1.39 -6.73 -13.79
N PHE A 220 -1.61 -6.59 -12.49
CA PHE A 220 -0.54 -6.54 -11.50
C PHE A 220 0.22 -7.88 -11.45
N ASN A 221 -0.49 -9.01 -11.33
CA ASN A 221 0.13 -10.34 -11.30
C ASN A 221 0.98 -10.58 -12.56
N MET A 222 0.50 -10.16 -13.74
CA MET A 222 1.28 -10.26 -14.97
C MET A 222 2.61 -9.48 -14.86
N ARG A 223 2.65 -8.30 -14.23
CA ARG A 223 3.92 -7.56 -14.04
C ARG A 223 4.87 -8.29 -13.10
N VAL A 224 4.34 -8.91 -12.05
CA VAL A 224 5.13 -9.77 -11.13
C VAL A 224 5.74 -10.94 -11.89
N ASP A 225 4.96 -11.62 -12.74
CA ASP A 225 5.43 -12.75 -13.54
C ASP A 225 6.46 -12.34 -14.59
N GLU A 226 6.34 -11.15 -15.20
CA GLU A 226 7.35 -10.58 -16.09
C GLU A 226 8.68 -10.31 -15.35
N CYS A 227 8.65 -9.83 -14.10
CA CYS A 227 9.85 -9.67 -13.27
C CYS A 227 10.51 -11.03 -12.97
N ARG A 228 9.72 -12.04 -12.57
CA ARG A 228 10.21 -13.40 -12.31
C ARG A 228 10.80 -14.03 -13.57
N SER A 229 10.14 -13.83 -14.72
CA SER A 229 10.64 -14.31 -16.02
C SER A 229 11.97 -13.68 -16.38
N ALA A 230 12.14 -12.38 -16.13
CA ALA A 230 13.41 -11.70 -16.33
C ALA A 230 14.51 -12.29 -15.43
N ALA A 231 14.23 -12.46 -14.13
CA ALA A 231 15.18 -13.04 -13.19
C ALA A 231 15.58 -14.47 -13.59
N TYR A 232 14.61 -15.30 -13.93
CA TYR A 232 14.82 -16.68 -14.33
C TYR A 232 15.68 -16.79 -15.61
N ALA A 233 15.38 -15.98 -16.64
CA ALA A 233 16.12 -15.93 -17.87
C ALA A 233 17.56 -15.42 -17.67
N LEU A 234 17.75 -14.38 -16.87
CA LEU A 234 19.08 -13.84 -16.56
C LEU A 234 19.95 -14.86 -15.85
N LYS A 235 19.41 -15.57 -14.84
CA LYS A 235 20.14 -16.67 -14.18
C LYS A 235 20.56 -17.75 -15.18
N ALA A 236 19.65 -18.15 -16.07
CA ALA A 236 19.95 -19.15 -17.10
C ALA A 236 21.04 -18.67 -18.09
N PHE A 237 21.00 -17.40 -18.52
CA PHE A 237 22.00 -16.84 -19.44
C PHE A 237 23.38 -16.75 -18.80
N ALA A 238 23.47 -16.48 -17.51
CA ALA A 238 24.71 -16.38 -16.76
C ALA A 238 25.21 -17.72 -16.20
N GLY A 239 24.51 -18.83 -16.47
CA GLY A 239 24.87 -20.15 -15.93
C GLY A 239 24.73 -20.21 -14.38
N MET A 240 23.90 -19.34 -13.79
CA MET A 240 23.61 -19.35 -12.36
C MET A 240 22.61 -20.48 -12.04
N GLU A 241 22.71 -21.03 -10.83
CA GLU A 241 21.72 -21.97 -10.32
C GLU A 241 20.36 -21.28 -10.16
N TYR A 242 19.29 -21.95 -10.57
CA TYR A 242 17.92 -21.45 -10.41
C TYR A 242 16.98 -22.57 -9.94
N GLY A 243 16.07 -22.22 -9.05
CA GLY A 243 15.09 -23.13 -8.46
C GLY A 243 13.73 -23.05 -9.16
N LYS A 244 12.66 -23.09 -8.36
CA LYS A 244 11.29 -22.93 -8.86
C LYS A 244 11.05 -21.51 -9.37
N PHE A 245 10.28 -21.40 -10.45
CA PHE A 245 9.90 -20.11 -11.02
C PHE A 245 9.27 -19.14 -9.99
N GLY A 246 8.37 -19.63 -9.16
CA GLY A 246 7.68 -18.85 -8.14
C GLY A 246 8.60 -18.27 -7.05
N ASP A 247 9.74 -18.92 -6.83
CA ASP A 247 10.72 -18.56 -5.79
C ASP A 247 11.95 -17.82 -6.37
N THR A 248 11.91 -17.43 -7.65
CA THR A 248 13.02 -16.75 -8.32
C THR A 248 12.74 -15.23 -8.35
N HIS A 249 13.73 -14.45 -7.89
CA HIS A 249 13.60 -13.01 -7.74
C HIS A 249 14.76 -12.25 -8.38
N LEU A 250 14.51 -11.03 -8.83
CA LEU A 250 15.54 -10.12 -9.37
C LEU A 250 16.64 -9.81 -8.33
N ARG A 251 16.31 -9.83 -7.04
CA ARG A 251 17.26 -9.64 -5.94
C ARG A 251 18.44 -10.62 -5.98
N GLU A 252 18.21 -11.82 -6.49
CA GLU A 252 19.22 -12.89 -6.56
C GLU A 252 20.19 -12.72 -7.73
N VAL A 253 19.89 -11.80 -8.64
CA VAL A 253 20.67 -11.58 -9.87
C VAL A 253 21.50 -10.31 -9.74
N PRO A 254 22.85 -10.39 -9.79
CA PRO A 254 23.71 -9.20 -9.78
C PRO A 254 23.38 -8.24 -10.92
N VAL A 255 23.50 -6.93 -10.66
CA VAL A 255 23.20 -5.90 -11.67
C VAL A 255 24.12 -5.99 -12.89
N GLU A 256 25.33 -6.51 -12.73
CA GLU A 256 26.30 -6.76 -13.80
C GLU A 256 25.78 -7.80 -14.79
N VAL A 257 25.13 -8.88 -14.27
CA VAL A 257 24.49 -9.91 -15.09
C VAL A 257 23.32 -9.30 -15.89
N PHE A 258 22.52 -8.45 -15.26
CA PHE A 258 21.47 -7.73 -15.98
C PHE A 258 22.04 -6.83 -17.07
N ARG A 259 23.08 -6.05 -16.79
CA ARG A 259 23.73 -5.17 -17.79
C ARG A 259 24.30 -5.95 -18.96
N GLU A 260 24.91 -7.10 -18.70
CA GLU A 260 25.50 -7.96 -19.73
C GLU A 260 24.43 -8.61 -20.60
N TYR A 261 23.37 -9.18 -20.02
CA TYR A 261 22.39 -9.98 -20.74
C TYR A 261 21.06 -9.29 -21.04
N ARG A 262 20.89 -8.00 -20.64
CA ARG A 262 19.65 -7.23 -20.88
C ARG A 262 19.16 -7.32 -22.34
N HIS A 263 20.06 -7.26 -23.29
CA HIS A 263 19.77 -7.26 -24.73
C HIS A 263 19.16 -8.60 -25.25
N ARG A 264 19.26 -9.67 -24.45
CA ARG A 264 18.70 -11.00 -24.75
C ARG A 264 17.30 -11.19 -24.17
N LEU A 265 16.86 -10.32 -23.28
CA LEU A 265 15.52 -10.39 -22.70
C LEU A 265 14.47 -9.85 -23.68
N PRO A 266 13.24 -10.39 -23.69
CA PRO A 266 12.10 -9.70 -24.28
C PRO A 266 11.98 -8.27 -23.71
N GLU A 267 11.56 -7.33 -24.57
CA GLU A 267 11.55 -5.90 -24.21
C GLU A 267 10.79 -5.61 -22.90
N ASN A 268 9.61 -6.21 -22.72
CA ASN A 268 8.84 -6.04 -21.51
C ASN A 268 9.53 -6.57 -20.26
N TRP A 269 10.23 -7.72 -20.32
CA TRP A 269 11.00 -8.25 -19.19
C TRP A 269 12.21 -7.37 -18.86
N ALA A 270 12.90 -6.91 -19.90
CA ALA A 270 14.03 -5.99 -19.73
C ALA A 270 13.60 -4.69 -19.05
N LYS A 271 12.45 -4.13 -19.43
CA LYS A 271 11.87 -2.93 -18.79
C LYS A 271 11.51 -3.17 -17.32
N ARG A 272 10.93 -4.34 -16.97
CA ARG A 272 10.62 -4.67 -15.55
C ARG A 272 11.88 -4.78 -14.71
N ALA A 273 12.91 -5.47 -15.23
CA ALA A 273 14.21 -5.56 -14.57
C ALA A 273 14.86 -4.17 -14.42
N GLU A 274 14.84 -3.33 -15.47
CA GLU A 274 15.33 -1.95 -15.42
C GLU A 274 14.64 -1.15 -14.32
N HIS A 275 13.30 -1.25 -14.20
CA HIS A 275 12.57 -0.61 -13.11
C HIS A 275 13.13 -1.06 -11.76
N TRP A 276 13.22 -2.36 -11.54
CA TRP A 276 13.64 -2.92 -10.25
C TRP A 276 15.06 -2.48 -9.86
N TYR A 277 16.05 -2.62 -10.75
CA TYR A 277 17.44 -2.24 -10.46
C TYR A 277 17.60 -0.75 -10.21
N THR A 278 16.95 0.08 -11.01
CA THR A 278 17.01 1.53 -10.84
C THR A 278 16.24 1.99 -9.60
N GLU A 279 15.13 1.34 -9.26
CA GLU A 279 14.35 1.63 -8.06
C GLU A 279 15.11 1.25 -6.79
N PHE A 280 15.77 0.10 -6.80
CA PHE A 280 16.63 -0.33 -5.70
C PHE A 280 17.70 0.72 -5.37
N ALA A 281 18.39 1.22 -6.37
CA ALA A 281 19.38 2.29 -6.20
C ALA A 281 18.75 3.62 -5.73
N ARG A 282 17.55 3.96 -6.25
CA ARG A 282 16.82 5.18 -5.82
C ARG A 282 16.42 5.14 -4.36
N VAL A 283 16.01 3.98 -3.85
CA VAL A 283 15.67 3.83 -2.42
C VAL A 283 16.87 4.14 -1.54
N GLU A 284 18.06 3.61 -1.86
CA GLU A 284 19.28 3.87 -1.09
C GLU A 284 19.68 5.36 -1.13
N GLN A 285 19.66 5.95 -2.33
CA GLN A 285 19.94 7.38 -2.49
C GLN A 285 18.92 8.26 -1.79
N GLY A 286 17.64 7.88 -1.83
CA GLY A 286 16.55 8.57 -1.16
C GLY A 286 16.67 8.53 0.36
N ALA A 287 16.95 7.36 0.93
CA ALA A 287 17.20 7.23 2.37
C ALA A 287 18.36 8.11 2.83
N GLU A 288 19.44 8.15 2.04
CA GLU A 288 20.59 9.02 2.35
C GLU A 288 20.26 10.52 2.21
N ALA A 289 19.49 10.91 1.20
CA ALA A 289 19.01 12.29 1.06
C ALA A 289 18.13 12.70 2.25
N TRP A 290 17.25 11.79 2.71
CA TRP A 290 16.41 12.04 3.88
C TRP A 290 17.22 12.24 5.15
N ARG A 291 18.24 11.38 5.41
CA ARG A 291 19.14 11.52 6.57
C ARG A 291 19.85 12.87 6.61
N ARG A 292 20.19 13.44 5.43
CA ARG A 292 20.83 14.76 5.32
C ARG A 292 19.84 15.93 5.32
N GLY A 293 18.55 15.68 5.35
CA GLY A 293 17.53 16.72 5.24
C GLY A 293 17.39 17.33 3.84
N ASP A 294 17.88 16.64 2.82
CA ASP A 294 17.85 17.08 1.41
C ASP A 294 16.52 16.63 0.76
N LEU A 295 15.46 17.37 1.07
CA LEU A 295 14.12 17.09 0.56
C LEU A 295 14.02 17.31 -0.96
N ASP A 296 14.81 18.22 -1.52
CA ASP A 296 14.81 18.48 -2.97
C ASP A 296 15.33 17.24 -3.74
N THR A 297 16.44 16.66 -3.29
CA THR A 297 16.96 15.41 -3.87
C THR A 297 15.99 14.26 -3.65
N PHE A 298 15.42 14.11 -2.46
CA PHE A 298 14.45 13.06 -2.19
C PHE A 298 13.20 13.19 -3.09
N GLY A 299 12.68 14.40 -3.23
CA GLY A 299 11.53 14.70 -4.10
C GLY A 299 11.81 14.40 -5.57
N ARG A 300 12.98 14.83 -6.10
CA ARG A 300 13.39 14.51 -7.46
C ARG A 300 13.47 13.00 -7.69
N LEU A 301 14.03 12.23 -6.75
CA LEU A 301 14.05 10.76 -6.82
C LEU A 301 12.65 10.15 -6.79
N SER A 302 11.71 10.75 -6.06
CA SER A 302 10.29 10.32 -6.07
C SER A 302 9.65 10.53 -7.44
N PHE A 303 9.90 11.66 -8.11
CA PHE A 303 9.46 11.87 -9.50
C PHE A 303 10.11 10.86 -10.46
N GLU A 304 11.41 10.60 -10.35
CA GLU A 304 12.10 9.59 -11.16
C GLU A 304 11.52 8.18 -10.95
N SER A 305 11.12 7.84 -9.71
CA SER A 305 10.40 6.60 -9.37
C SER A 305 9.05 6.54 -10.10
N GLY A 306 8.29 7.64 -10.08
CA GLY A 306 7.03 7.77 -10.81
C GLY A 306 7.22 7.59 -12.32
N HIS A 307 8.22 8.25 -12.90
CA HIS A 307 8.59 8.11 -14.30
C HIS A 307 8.92 6.65 -14.66
N SER A 308 9.76 6.00 -13.87
CA SER A 308 10.13 4.60 -14.09
C SER A 308 8.93 3.64 -13.97
N SER A 309 8.00 3.93 -13.06
CA SER A 309 6.74 3.18 -12.95
C SER A 309 5.87 3.31 -14.18
N ILE A 310 5.85 4.48 -14.83
CA ILE A 310 5.08 4.73 -16.06
C ILE A 310 5.73 4.05 -17.27
N TYR A 311 7.04 4.21 -17.46
CA TYR A 311 7.72 3.85 -18.71
C TYR A 311 8.44 2.50 -18.66
N ASN A 312 8.91 2.08 -17.50
CA ASN A 312 9.59 0.80 -17.33
C ASN A 312 8.67 -0.27 -16.74
N TYR A 313 7.95 0.03 -15.64
CA TYR A 313 6.98 -0.92 -15.07
C TYR A 313 5.66 -0.96 -15.86
N GLU A 314 5.41 0.07 -16.67
CA GLU A 314 4.25 0.24 -17.55
C GLU A 314 2.92 0.13 -16.80
N THR A 315 2.81 0.88 -15.71
CA THR A 315 1.58 1.14 -14.99
C THR A 315 1.13 2.60 -15.20
N GLY A 316 0.05 2.99 -14.57
CA GLY A 316 -0.54 4.32 -14.73
C GLY A 316 -1.70 4.31 -15.73
N SER A 317 -2.92 4.60 -15.23
CA SER A 317 -4.05 4.95 -16.10
C SER A 317 -3.82 6.32 -16.76
N PRO A 318 -4.54 6.66 -17.83
CA PRO A 318 -4.43 8.00 -18.42
C PRO A 318 -4.60 9.12 -17.39
N GLU A 319 -5.54 8.96 -16.47
CA GLU A 319 -5.84 9.93 -15.42
C GLU A 319 -4.66 10.09 -14.44
N LEU A 320 -4.05 8.98 -14.00
CA LEU A 320 -2.90 9.03 -13.09
C LEU A 320 -1.66 9.58 -13.78
N LYS A 321 -1.44 9.26 -15.06
CA LYS A 321 -0.33 9.83 -15.86
C LYS A 321 -0.49 11.34 -16.02
N THR A 322 -1.71 11.81 -16.28
CA THR A 322 -2.00 13.24 -16.38
C THR A 322 -1.80 13.95 -15.04
N LEU A 323 -2.28 13.37 -13.92
CA LEU A 323 -1.99 13.92 -12.59
C LEU A 323 -0.49 14.00 -12.32
N TYR A 324 0.25 12.93 -12.64
CA TYR A 324 1.70 12.91 -12.49
C TYR A 324 2.38 14.02 -13.32
N ASP A 325 1.99 14.17 -14.59
CA ASP A 325 2.53 15.23 -15.46
C ASP A 325 2.24 16.63 -14.91
N ILE A 326 1.01 16.88 -14.46
CA ILE A 326 0.65 18.17 -13.82
C ILE A 326 1.50 18.42 -12.58
N MET A 327 1.67 17.40 -11.71
CA MET A 327 2.47 17.52 -10.49
C MET A 327 3.93 17.90 -10.77
N THR A 328 4.54 17.35 -11.83
CA THR A 328 5.94 17.65 -12.20
C THR A 328 6.15 19.10 -12.66
N HIS A 329 5.08 19.82 -12.98
CA HIS A 329 5.10 21.22 -13.45
C HIS A 329 4.39 22.18 -12.50
N THR A 330 4.09 21.75 -11.27
CA THR A 330 3.40 22.59 -10.28
C THR A 330 4.36 23.05 -9.21
N ASP A 331 4.51 24.37 -9.05
CA ASP A 331 5.35 25.00 -8.03
C ASP A 331 4.90 24.59 -6.62
N GLY A 332 5.86 24.37 -5.72
CA GLY A 332 5.62 23.95 -4.35
C GLY A 332 5.48 22.42 -4.18
N ILE A 333 5.56 21.63 -5.25
CA ILE A 333 5.66 20.17 -5.18
C ILE A 333 7.14 19.76 -5.25
N TYR A 334 7.67 19.19 -4.18
CA TYR A 334 9.04 18.69 -4.13
C TYR A 334 9.23 17.40 -4.91
N GLY A 335 8.23 16.52 -4.92
CA GLY A 335 8.26 15.24 -5.60
C GLY A 335 6.96 14.48 -5.44
N GLY A 336 6.74 13.47 -6.28
CA GLY A 336 5.52 12.68 -6.21
C GLY A 336 5.42 11.61 -7.28
N ARG A 337 4.42 10.76 -7.12
CA ARG A 337 4.13 9.65 -8.03
C ARG A 337 2.70 9.16 -7.81
N PHE A 338 2.19 8.26 -8.64
CA PHE A 338 0.97 7.55 -8.26
C PHE A 338 1.24 6.55 -7.14
N SER A 339 0.23 6.29 -6.32
CA SER A 339 0.31 5.42 -5.15
C SER A 339 -0.38 4.07 -5.41
N GLY A 340 0.14 3.00 -4.76
CA GLY A 340 -0.34 1.63 -4.92
C GLY A 340 -0.01 1.03 -6.29
N ALA A 341 -0.83 0.08 -6.77
CA ALA A 341 -0.60 -0.65 -8.02
C ALA A 341 -0.58 0.21 -9.31
N GLY A 342 -1.03 1.46 -9.24
CA GLY A 342 -0.93 2.43 -10.33
C GLY A 342 -1.92 2.24 -11.49
N PHE A 343 -2.89 1.35 -11.39
CA PHE A 343 -3.88 1.19 -12.47
C PHE A 343 -5.08 2.13 -12.33
N LYS A 344 -5.40 2.58 -11.11
CA LYS A 344 -6.43 3.56 -10.74
C LYS A 344 -6.13 4.07 -9.32
N GLY A 345 -6.91 5.02 -8.82
CA GLY A 345 -6.81 5.51 -7.45
C GLY A 345 -6.25 6.93 -7.37
N CYS A 346 -5.07 7.09 -6.79
CA CYS A 346 -4.52 8.40 -6.47
C CYS A 346 -3.04 8.55 -6.85
N CYS A 347 -2.61 9.81 -6.93
CA CYS A 347 -1.22 10.22 -6.83
C CYS A 347 -0.95 10.75 -5.42
N MET A 348 0.30 10.62 -4.97
CA MET A 348 0.82 11.25 -3.77
C MET A 348 1.92 12.25 -4.15
N ALA A 349 2.08 13.31 -3.37
CA ALA A 349 3.18 14.24 -3.49
C ALA A 349 3.66 14.73 -2.12
N LEU A 350 4.95 15.02 -2.02
CA LEU A 350 5.51 15.82 -0.94
C LEU A 350 5.45 17.28 -1.38
N ILE A 351 4.79 18.11 -0.62
CA ILE A 351 4.51 19.51 -0.96
C ILE A 351 5.03 20.46 0.12
N ASP A 352 5.32 21.69 -0.28
CA ASP A 352 5.47 22.80 0.65
C ASP A 352 4.10 23.19 1.21
N PRO A 353 3.87 23.12 2.53
CA PRO A 353 2.59 23.50 3.15
C PRO A 353 2.13 24.92 2.81
N ALA A 354 3.05 25.84 2.57
CA ALA A 354 2.73 27.21 2.21
C ALA A 354 2.05 27.34 0.83
N TYR A 355 2.24 26.36 -0.04
CA TYR A 355 1.64 26.32 -1.38
C TYR A 355 0.41 25.42 -1.47
N SER A 356 -0.01 24.79 -0.37
CA SER A 356 -1.06 23.78 -0.34
C SER A 356 -2.33 24.18 -1.10
N GLU A 357 -2.88 25.37 -0.81
CA GLU A 357 -4.11 25.86 -1.48
C GLU A 357 -3.90 26.13 -2.97
N SER A 358 -2.77 26.72 -3.34
CA SER A 358 -2.46 27.03 -4.75
C SER A 358 -2.25 25.75 -5.56
N ILE A 359 -1.56 24.75 -4.99
CA ILE A 359 -1.38 23.44 -5.59
C ILE A 359 -2.75 22.78 -5.82
N GLY A 360 -3.62 22.73 -4.79
CA GLY A 360 -4.94 22.14 -4.91
C GLY A 360 -5.74 22.73 -6.06
N ARG A 361 -5.82 24.07 -6.13
CA ARG A 361 -6.55 24.78 -7.22
C ARG A 361 -5.93 24.54 -8.59
N GLN A 362 -4.62 24.67 -8.71
CA GLN A 362 -3.92 24.54 -10.00
C GLN A 362 -4.05 23.12 -10.56
N VAL A 363 -3.84 22.10 -9.72
CA VAL A 363 -3.94 20.68 -10.14
C VAL A 363 -5.38 20.34 -10.50
N GLU A 364 -6.36 20.75 -9.69
CA GLU A 364 -7.79 20.53 -9.98
C GLU A 364 -8.20 21.15 -11.32
N GLU A 365 -7.85 22.43 -11.55
CA GLU A 365 -8.20 23.14 -12.78
C GLU A 365 -7.61 22.44 -14.02
N GLN A 366 -6.33 22.09 -14.00
CA GLN A 366 -5.67 21.45 -15.14
C GLN A 366 -6.21 20.04 -15.35
N TYR A 367 -6.39 19.27 -14.28
CA TYR A 367 -6.89 17.92 -14.33
C TYR A 367 -8.33 17.84 -14.84
N LEU A 368 -9.24 18.69 -14.33
CA LEU A 368 -10.64 18.73 -14.76
C LEU A 368 -10.84 19.38 -16.14
N ARG A 369 -9.84 20.10 -16.65
CA ARG A 369 -9.80 20.50 -18.07
C ARG A 369 -9.54 19.30 -18.97
N ALA A 370 -8.65 18.39 -18.56
CA ALA A 370 -8.37 17.15 -19.31
C ALA A 370 -9.48 16.11 -19.15
N PHE A 371 -10.11 16.03 -17.97
CA PHE A 371 -11.16 15.05 -17.65
C PHE A 371 -12.40 15.71 -17.03
N PRO A 372 -13.21 16.47 -17.81
CA PRO A 372 -14.37 17.19 -17.30
C PRO A 372 -15.44 16.30 -16.65
N GLN A 373 -15.53 15.04 -17.06
CA GLN A 373 -16.46 14.03 -16.54
C GLN A 373 -16.14 13.58 -15.09
N LEU A 374 -14.97 13.95 -14.57
CA LEU A 374 -14.56 13.63 -13.20
C LEU A 374 -14.83 14.77 -12.22
N ARG A 375 -15.48 15.85 -12.66
CA ARG A 375 -15.93 16.92 -11.78
C ARG A 375 -16.86 16.37 -10.69
N GLY A 376 -16.56 16.73 -9.43
CA GLY A 376 -17.27 16.20 -8.25
C GLY A 376 -16.84 14.80 -7.80
N LYS A 377 -15.93 14.14 -8.55
CA LYS A 377 -15.31 12.87 -8.16
C LYS A 377 -13.83 13.01 -7.79
N TYR A 378 -13.11 13.93 -8.44
CA TYR A 378 -11.75 14.29 -8.07
C TYR A 378 -11.74 14.84 -6.64
N GLN A 379 -10.69 14.49 -5.86
CA GLN A 379 -10.49 15.03 -4.52
C GLN A 379 -9.01 15.32 -4.28
N TYR A 380 -8.75 16.41 -3.59
CA TYR A 380 -7.45 16.79 -3.08
C TYR A 380 -7.48 16.81 -1.56
N VAL A 381 -6.53 16.13 -0.93
CA VAL A 381 -6.45 16.05 0.54
C VAL A 381 -5.00 16.22 0.97
N VAL A 382 -4.77 17.02 2.01
CA VAL A 382 -3.47 17.14 2.65
C VAL A 382 -3.45 16.31 3.92
N CYS A 383 -2.40 15.53 4.06
CA CYS A 383 -2.16 14.61 5.16
C CYS A 383 -0.78 14.88 5.79
N HIS A 384 -0.57 14.31 6.97
CA HIS A 384 0.70 14.35 7.68
C HIS A 384 1.17 12.93 7.99
N SER A 385 2.46 12.77 8.28
CA SER A 385 2.99 11.50 8.75
C SER A 385 2.34 11.08 10.07
N ALA A 386 2.17 9.79 10.27
CA ALA A 386 1.54 9.22 11.46
C ALA A 386 2.31 7.99 11.96
N ASP A 387 1.99 7.57 13.18
CA ASP A 387 2.40 6.27 13.69
C ASP A 387 1.66 5.15 12.96
N GLY A 388 2.26 3.97 12.94
CA GLY A 388 1.65 2.74 12.43
C GLY A 388 0.43 2.31 13.25
N LEU A 389 -0.03 1.09 13.02
CA LEU A 389 -1.22 0.52 13.67
C LEU A 389 -1.21 0.75 15.19
N ILE A 390 -2.30 1.31 15.68
CA ILE A 390 -2.56 1.55 17.10
C ILE A 390 -3.70 0.61 17.55
N LEU A 391 -3.45 -0.11 18.66
CA LEU A 391 -4.41 -1.03 19.30
C LEU A 391 -4.98 -0.41 20.55
#